data_d212f319c4b06f274f435cb05fc53988
#
_entry.id   d212f319c4b06f274f435cb05fc53988
#
_cell.length_a   1.000
_cell.length_b   1.000
_cell.length_c   1.000
_cell.angle_alpha   90.00
_cell.angle_beta   90.00
_cell.angle_gamma   90.00
#
_symmetry.space_group_name_H-M   'P 1'
#
loop_
_entity.id
_entity.type
_entity.pdbx_description
1 polymer ?
#
loop_
_entity_poly.entity_id
_entity_poly.type
_entity_poly.pdbx_seq_one_letter_code
_entity_poly.pdbx_strand_id
1 'polypeptide(L)'
;MARSQTGRHSPTSAAVPAAVQETVRELVDLSPVLTELGARFTAAGFEVHLVGGSVRDALLAAAEDRSRVPGDLDVTTDARPEQVLELLRGWASSTWNTGIAFGTVGAEVRGVRLEITTFRADRYDRESRNPEVAWGDSLVDDLVRRDFTVNAMAVSLGPDRTVTDPFGGLGGLLARRLRTPGSAEDSFADDPLRMLRAVRFVAQLGLTPDDDVLTAMTAMSGELARITPERVQVELSKTLLQDAPRAALELFVGSGLADVVLPELSALRMEIDEHHQHKDVYSHSLTVLDQAIALEKAGVRAGEDGAESPDLVLRLAALLHDIGKPATRRHEPRGRVSFHHHEVVGAKLVRKRLTALRYPKDVVEAVARLTFLHLRFHGYGTGEWTDSAVRRYVTDAG
;
A
#
# COMPACT_ATOMS: atom_id res chain seq x y z
N MET A 1 -3.91 36.49 31.73
CA MET A 1 -4.01 36.46 30.25
C MET A 1 -2.62 36.31 29.69
N ALA A 2 -2.20 35.10 29.41
CA ALA A 2 -0.93 34.79 28.73
C ALA A 2 -1.27 33.96 27.49
N ARG A 3 -1.05 34.55 26.31
CA ARG A 3 -1.19 33.85 25.03
C ARG A 3 0.00 32.91 24.88
N SER A 4 -0.27 31.62 24.87
CA SER A 4 0.66 30.55 24.47
C SER A 4 0.98 30.76 22.99
N GLN A 5 2.21 31.16 22.68
CA GLN A 5 2.76 31.08 21.32
C GLN A 5 3.14 29.63 21.06
N THR A 6 2.34 28.93 20.28
CA THR A 6 2.74 27.67 19.65
C THR A 6 3.83 28.00 18.64
N GLY A 7 5.05 27.58 18.97
CA GLY A 7 6.20 27.71 18.08
C GLY A 7 5.97 26.97 16.79
N ARG A 8 5.86 27.69 15.68
CA ARG A 8 5.99 27.12 14.35
C ARG A 8 7.44 26.66 14.20
N HIS A 9 7.66 25.35 14.19
CA HIS A 9 8.93 24.79 13.76
C HIS A 9 9.05 25.10 12.26
N SER A 10 9.91 26.03 11.90
CA SER A 10 10.36 26.20 10.52
C SER A 10 11.17 24.95 10.17
N PRO A 11 10.83 24.21 9.11
CA PRO A 11 11.60 23.05 8.69
C PRO A 11 12.99 23.51 8.25
N THR A 12 14.02 23.08 8.97
CA THR A 12 15.41 23.23 8.52
C THR A 12 15.60 22.22 7.41
N SER A 13 15.45 22.66 6.16
CA SER A 13 15.78 21.86 4.98
C SER A 13 17.25 21.46 5.08
N ALA A 14 17.52 20.20 5.37
CA ALA A 14 18.85 19.64 5.18
C ALA A 14 19.18 19.71 3.69
N ALA A 15 20.29 20.30 3.32
CA ALA A 15 20.71 20.40 1.94
C ALA A 15 20.83 18.98 1.33
N VAL A 16 20.11 18.72 0.24
CA VAL A 16 20.20 17.45 -0.48
C VAL A 16 21.62 17.28 -1.02
N PRO A 17 22.30 16.14 -0.80
CA PRO A 17 23.66 15.93 -1.26
C PRO A 17 23.79 16.14 -2.77
N ALA A 18 24.88 16.76 -3.22
CA ALA A 18 25.12 17.09 -4.64
C ALA A 18 25.04 15.85 -5.55
N ALA A 19 25.55 14.70 -5.09
CA ALA A 19 25.47 13.43 -5.83
C ALA A 19 24.01 12.99 -6.07
N VAL A 20 23.12 13.17 -5.09
CA VAL A 20 21.71 12.86 -5.24
C VAL A 20 21.03 13.81 -6.23
N GLN A 21 21.37 15.11 -6.17
CA GLN A 21 20.85 16.08 -7.13
C GLN A 21 21.25 15.74 -8.56
N GLU A 22 22.50 15.31 -8.77
CA GLU A 22 22.99 14.92 -10.10
C GLU A 22 22.26 13.69 -10.63
N THR A 23 22.14 12.62 -9.82
CA THR A 23 21.39 11.42 -10.22
C THR A 23 19.94 11.72 -10.60
N VAL A 24 19.29 12.60 -9.84
CA VAL A 24 17.91 12.99 -10.13
C VAL A 24 17.80 13.81 -11.42
N ARG A 25 18.78 14.69 -11.70
CA ARG A 25 18.86 15.42 -12.97
C ARG A 25 18.97 14.46 -14.15
N GLU A 26 19.92 13.54 -14.09
CA GLU A 26 20.10 12.53 -15.14
C GLU A 26 18.81 11.75 -15.39
N LEU A 27 18.09 11.37 -14.33
CA LEU A 27 16.85 10.62 -14.45
C LEU A 27 15.72 11.41 -15.10
N VAL A 28 15.58 12.70 -14.78
CA VAL A 28 14.60 13.59 -15.45
C VAL A 28 14.99 13.80 -16.91
N ASP A 29 16.27 14.02 -17.19
CA ASP A 29 16.77 14.29 -18.54
C ASP A 29 16.73 13.05 -19.46
N LEU A 30 16.76 11.84 -18.89
CA LEU A 30 16.53 10.59 -19.61
C LEU A 30 15.07 10.41 -20.06
N SER A 31 14.11 11.18 -19.48
CA SER A 31 12.71 11.12 -19.86
C SER A 31 12.32 12.28 -20.79
N PRO A 32 12.17 12.05 -22.11
CA PRO A 32 11.73 13.11 -23.04
C PRO A 32 10.37 13.70 -22.64
N VAL A 33 9.46 12.89 -22.05
CA VAL A 33 8.14 13.33 -21.61
C VAL A 33 8.26 14.33 -20.46
N LEU A 34 9.09 14.07 -19.44
CA LEU A 34 9.30 14.98 -18.32
C LEU A 34 10.00 16.29 -18.77
N THR A 35 11.00 16.18 -19.65
CA THR A 35 11.72 17.34 -20.17
C THR A 35 10.80 18.25 -20.98
N GLU A 36 9.97 17.69 -21.88
CA GLU A 36 9.01 18.47 -22.67
C GLU A 36 7.88 19.05 -21.81
N LEU A 37 7.39 18.29 -20.80
CA LEU A 37 6.41 18.79 -19.85
C LEU A 37 6.95 20.02 -19.12
N GLY A 38 8.16 19.93 -18.56
CA GLY A 38 8.82 21.03 -17.88
C GLY A 38 8.97 22.25 -18.77
N ALA A 39 9.42 22.08 -20.02
CA ALA A 39 9.58 23.19 -20.98
C ALA A 39 8.23 23.87 -21.28
N ARG A 40 7.13 23.11 -21.45
CA ARG A 40 5.79 23.65 -21.74
C ARG A 40 5.25 24.50 -20.59
N PHE A 41 5.35 23.99 -19.36
CA PHE A 41 4.88 24.71 -18.17
C PHE A 41 5.72 25.97 -17.91
N THR A 42 7.04 25.85 -17.97
CA THR A 42 7.97 26.98 -17.81
C THR A 42 7.73 28.08 -18.86
N ALA A 43 7.51 27.70 -20.12
CA ALA A 43 7.22 28.67 -21.21
C ALA A 43 5.88 29.42 -20.97
N ALA A 44 4.93 28.81 -20.26
CA ALA A 44 3.67 29.43 -19.88
C ALA A 44 3.73 30.17 -18.53
N GLY A 45 4.88 30.18 -17.85
CA GLY A 45 5.10 30.86 -16.58
C GLY A 45 4.61 30.08 -15.36
N PHE A 46 4.44 28.75 -15.46
CA PHE A 46 4.02 27.90 -14.36
C PHE A 46 5.17 27.05 -13.83
N GLU A 47 5.14 26.80 -12.53
CA GLU A 47 5.99 25.80 -11.88
C GLU A 47 5.43 24.39 -12.12
N VAL A 48 6.31 23.41 -12.27
CA VAL A 48 5.93 22.01 -12.41
C VAL A 48 7.00 21.11 -11.78
N HIS A 49 6.57 20.15 -10.97
CA HIS A 49 7.45 19.30 -10.20
C HIS A 49 7.02 17.83 -10.28
N LEU A 50 7.97 16.92 -10.48
CA LEU A 50 7.78 15.49 -10.25
C LEU A 50 7.72 15.28 -8.74
N VAL A 51 6.81 14.42 -8.25
CA VAL A 51 6.57 14.23 -6.81
C VAL A 51 6.25 12.79 -6.45
N GLY A 52 6.15 12.52 -5.17
CA GLY A 52 5.58 11.28 -4.65
C GLY A 52 6.43 10.03 -4.87
N GLY A 53 5.75 8.94 -5.23
CA GLY A 53 6.37 7.64 -5.46
C GLY A 53 7.43 7.65 -6.54
N SER A 54 7.24 8.43 -7.59
CA SER A 54 8.17 8.54 -8.70
C SER A 54 9.53 9.08 -8.27
N VAL A 55 9.55 10.13 -7.42
CA VAL A 55 10.80 10.68 -6.86
C VAL A 55 11.46 9.68 -5.91
N ARG A 56 10.69 9.09 -5.00
CA ARG A 56 11.19 8.09 -4.06
C ARG A 56 11.82 6.90 -4.77
N ASP A 57 11.13 6.33 -5.75
CA ASP A 57 11.58 5.12 -6.45
C ASP A 57 12.81 5.41 -7.32
N ALA A 58 12.89 6.63 -7.87
CA ALA A 58 14.07 7.13 -8.56
C ALA A 58 15.30 7.20 -7.64
N LEU A 59 15.12 7.78 -6.44
CA LEU A 59 16.17 7.89 -5.43
C LEU A 59 16.64 6.52 -4.93
N LEU A 60 15.70 5.57 -4.74
CA LEU A 60 16.04 4.19 -4.37
C LEU A 60 16.80 3.47 -5.48
N ALA A 61 16.34 3.61 -6.73
CA ALA A 61 16.99 2.99 -7.88
C ALA A 61 18.44 3.49 -8.03
N ALA A 62 18.65 4.79 -7.84
CA ALA A 62 19.96 5.40 -7.85
C ALA A 62 20.88 4.88 -6.72
N ALA A 63 20.32 4.70 -5.51
CA ALA A 63 21.08 4.17 -4.37
C ALA A 63 21.43 2.68 -4.51
N GLU A 64 20.66 1.92 -5.28
CA GLU A 64 20.79 0.47 -5.46
C GLU A 64 21.39 0.08 -6.83
N ASP A 65 21.87 1.06 -7.62
CA ASP A 65 22.40 0.88 -8.98
C ASP A 65 21.45 0.11 -9.91
N ARG A 66 20.15 0.38 -9.80
CA ARG A 66 19.09 -0.22 -10.60
C ARG A 66 18.49 0.81 -11.55
N SER A 67 18.43 0.50 -12.84
CA SER A 67 17.65 1.28 -13.79
C SER A 67 16.17 0.91 -13.69
N ARG A 68 15.34 1.76 -13.08
CA ARG A 68 13.89 1.59 -13.06
C ARG A 68 13.24 2.85 -13.61
N VAL A 69 12.54 2.71 -14.71
CA VAL A 69 11.65 3.77 -15.21
C VAL A 69 10.40 3.75 -14.33
N PRO A 70 10.01 4.87 -13.70
CA PRO A 70 8.75 4.95 -12.98
C PRO A 70 7.59 4.58 -13.92
N GLY A 71 6.56 3.89 -13.39
CA GLY A 71 5.31 3.63 -14.10
C GLY A 71 4.52 4.93 -14.32
N ASP A 72 3.41 5.09 -13.61
CA ASP A 72 2.65 6.35 -13.63
C ASP A 72 3.47 7.47 -12.97
N LEU A 73 3.49 8.66 -13.59
CA LEU A 73 4.27 9.81 -13.13
C LEU A 73 3.33 10.82 -12.43
N ASP A 74 3.56 11.02 -11.13
CA ASP A 74 2.86 12.02 -10.33
C ASP A 74 3.56 13.36 -10.45
N VAL A 75 2.82 14.38 -10.88
CA VAL A 75 3.33 15.74 -11.09
C VAL A 75 2.45 16.73 -10.33
N THR A 76 3.06 17.77 -9.76
CA THR A 76 2.32 18.86 -9.12
C THR A 76 2.72 20.22 -9.71
N THR A 77 1.80 21.22 -9.74
CA THR A 77 1.96 22.50 -10.40
C THR A 77 1.12 23.59 -9.72
N ASP A 78 1.49 24.84 -9.90
CA ASP A 78 0.67 26.01 -9.59
C ASP A 78 -0.40 26.33 -10.64
N ALA A 79 -0.31 25.73 -11.84
CA ALA A 79 -1.34 25.86 -12.89
C ALA A 79 -2.66 25.24 -12.45
N ARG A 80 -3.78 25.92 -12.73
CA ARG A 80 -5.14 25.41 -12.48
C ARG A 80 -5.51 24.31 -13.48
N PRO A 81 -6.47 23.42 -13.17
CA PRO A 81 -6.82 22.30 -14.03
C PRO A 81 -7.15 22.70 -15.50
N GLU A 82 -7.82 23.83 -15.69
CA GLU A 82 -8.16 24.33 -17.02
C GLU A 82 -6.91 24.75 -17.80
N GLN A 83 -5.94 25.36 -17.12
CA GLN A 83 -4.65 25.75 -17.69
C GLN A 83 -3.81 24.50 -18.01
N VAL A 84 -3.84 23.49 -17.14
CA VAL A 84 -3.20 22.19 -17.39
C VAL A 84 -3.77 21.55 -18.67
N LEU A 85 -5.10 21.50 -18.82
CA LEU A 85 -5.74 20.97 -20.03
C LEU A 85 -5.35 21.73 -21.29
N GLU A 86 -5.22 23.06 -21.21
CA GLU A 86 -4.76 23.89 -22.32
C GLU A 86 -3.31 23.56 -22.72
N LEU A 87 -2.41 23.44 -21.74
CA LEU A 87 -1.01 23.09 -21.96
C LEU A 87 -0.82 21.68 -22.55
N LEU A 88 -1.72 20.76 -22.26
CA LEU A 88 -1.70 19.39 -22.80
C LEU A 88 -2.30 19.26 -24.18
N ARG A 89 -3.06 20.28 -24.65
CA ARG A 89 -3.77 20.23 -25.92
C ARG A 89 -2.80 20.03 -27.09
N GLY A 90 -3.08 19.04 -27.94
CA GLY A 90 -2.27 18.71 -29.11
C GLY A 90 -0.91 18.05 -28.79
N TRP A 91 -0.62 17.80 -27.49
CA TRP A 91 0.58 17.10 -27.05
C TRP A 91 0.27 15.75 -26.40
N ALA A 92 -0.75 15.69 -25.54
CA ALA A 92 -1.22 14.43 -24.99
C ALA A 92 -2.07 13.65 -26.01
N SER A 93 -1.89 12.32 -26.04
CA SER A 93 -2.70 11.41 -26.86
C SER A 93 -4.12 11.26 -26.31
N SER A 94 -4.25 11.33 -24.99
CA SER A 94 -5.53 11.35 -24.27
C SER A 94 -5.43 12.14 -22.98
N THR A 95 -6.56 12.68 -22.51
CA THR A 95 -6.69 13.32 -21.20
C THR A 95 -7.97 12.84 -20.53
N TRP A 96 -7.97 12.74 -19.20
CA TRP A 96 -9.16 12.40 -18.41
C TRP A 96 -9.29 13.28 -17.18
N ASN A 97 -10.54 13.57 -16.81
CA ASN A 97 -10.91 14.56 -15.81
C ASN A 97 -11.50 13.93 -14.54
N THR A 98 -11.29 12.64 -14.33
CA THR A 98 -11.88 11.90 -13.20
C THR A 98 -11.53 12.52 -11.84
N GLY A 99 -10.40 13.18 -11.73
CA GLY A 99 -9.90 13.87 -10.52
C GLY A 99 -10.03 15.39 -10.54
N ILE A 100 -10.70 16.00 -11.53
CA ILE A 100 -10.69 17.46 -11.72
C ILE A 100 -11.31 18.22 -10.54
N ALA A 101 -12.32 17.65 -9.90
CA ALA A 101 -12.91 18.21 -8.69
C ALA A 101 -11.91 18.30 -7.52
N PHE A 102 -10.84 17.52 -7.58
CA PHE A 102 -9.73 17.50 -6.63
C PHE A 102 -8.45 18.13 -7.20
N GLY A 103 -8.55 18.81 -8.34
CA GLY A 103 -7.41 19.48 -8.98
C GLY A 103 -6.49 18.58 -9.79
N THR A 104 -6.86 17.34 -10.07
CA THR A 104 -6.03 16.39 -10.82
C THR A 104 -6.53 16.22 -12.24
N VAL A 105 -5.64 16.37 -13.20
CA VAL A 105 -5.81 16.06 -14.62
C VAL A 105 -4.92 14.88 -14.96
N GLY A 106 -5.52 13.81 -15.47
CA GLY A 106 -4.77 12.69 -16.02
C GLY A 106 -4.47 12.88 -17.50
N ALA A 107 -3.33 12.42 -17.96
CA ALA A 107 -2.92 12.47 -19.36
C ALA A 107 -2.09 11.26 -19.75
N GLU A 108 -2.13 10.90 -21.02
CA GLU A 108 -1.22 9.94 -21.63
C GLU A 108 -0.40 10.62 -22.73
N VAL A 109 0.90 10.48 -22.64
CA VAL A 109 1.85 11.04 -23.63
C VAL A 109 2.83 9.96 -24.06
N ARG A 110 2.80 9.54 -25.32
CA ARG A 110 3.69 8.49 -25.85
C ARG A 110 3.68 7.20 -25.01
N GLY A 111 2.51 6.80 -24.52
CA GLY A 111 2.35 5.61 -23.68
C GLY A 111 2.74 5.80 -22.21
N VAL A 112 3.18 7.01 -21.81
CA VAL A 112 3.46 7.36 -20.40
C VAL A 112 2.23 8.01 -19.79
N ARG A 113 1.78 7.50 -18.64
CA ARG A 113 0.68 8.09 -17.88
C ARG A 113 1.20 9.15 -16.93
N LEU A 114 0.53 10.29 -16.93
CA LEU A 114 0.80 11.44 -16.09
C LEU A 114 -0.44 11.75 -15.24
N GLU A 115 -0.25 11.95 -13.93
CA GLU A 115 -1.25 12.55 -13.05
C GLU A 115 -0.74 13.93 -12.61
N ILE A 116 -1.35 14.99 -13.13
CA ILE A 116 -0.94 16.38 -12.90
C ILE A 116 -1.92 17.02 -11.94
N THR A 117 -1.46 17.35 -10.73
CA THR A 117 -2.29 17.90 -9.67
C THR A 117 -1.91 19.35 -9.39
N THR A 118 -2.88 20.25 -9.37
CA THR A 118 -2.67 21.64 -8.91
C THR A 118 -2.32 21.68 -7.45
N PHE A 119 -1.39 22.53 -7.03
CA PHE A 119 -1.06 22.77 -5.60
C PHE A 119 -2.33 23.01 -4.81
N ARG A 120 -2.43 22.36 -3.67
CA ARG A 120 -3.57 22.51 -2.77
C ARG A 120 -3.12 23.07 -1.44
N ALA A 121 -3.91 24.02 -0.91
CA ALA A 121 -3.85 24.44 0.48
C ALA A 121 -5.14 23.95 1.14
N ASP A 122 -5.07 22.99 2.05
CA ASP A 122 -6.28 22.53 2.74
C ASP A 122 -6.73 23.60 3.75
N ARG A 123 -7.93 24.12 3.55
CA ARG A 123 -8.72 24.73 4.62
C ARG A 123 -9.67 23.66 5.13
N TYR A 124 -9.32 23.03 6.24
CA TYR A 124 -10.21 22.08 6.89
C TYR A 124 -11.39 22.81 7.51
N ASP A 125 -12.55 22.61 6.92
CA ASP A 125 -13.82 22.71 7.65
C ASP A 125 -14.15 21.30 8.16
N ARG A 126 -13.95 21.06 9.46
CA ARG A 126 -14.21 19.78 10.13
C ARG A 126 -15.67 19.34 10.06
N GLU A 127 -16.59 20.20 9.62
CA GLU A 127 -18.03 19.95 9.56
C GLU A 127 -18.53 19.57 8.17
N SER A 128 -17.74 19.75 7.10
CA SER A 128 -18.15 19.46 5.72
C SER A 128 -17.63 18.09 5.25
N ARG A 129 -18.55 17.25 4.72
CA ARG A 129 -18.20 15.97 4.05
C ARG A 129 -17.56 16.16 2.67
N ASN A 130 -17.58 17.37 2.12
CA ASN A 130 -16.91 17.77 0.89
C ASN A 130 -15.90 18.85 1.24
N PRO A 131 -14.59 18.56 1.31
CA PRO A 131 -13.58 19.60 1.48
C PRO A 131 -13.67 20.55 0.28
N GLU A 132 -13.89 21.82 0.53
CA GLU A 132 -13.64 22.85 -0.48
C GLU A 132 -12.14 22.81 -0.80
N VAL A 133 -11.80 22.43 -2.03
CA VAL A 133 -10.43 22.45 -2.50
C VAL A 133 -9.96 23.91 -2.54
N ALA A 134 -9.22 24.33 -1.52
CA ALA A 134 -8.50 25.59 -1.58
C ALA A 134 -7.22 25.35 -2.41
N TRP A 135 -7.08 26.13 -3.47
CA TRP A 135 -5.86 26.09 -4.28
C TRP A 135 -4.71 26.72 -3.50
N GLY A 136 -3.57 26.03 -3.45
CA GLY A 136 -2.33 26.53 -2.88
C GLY A 136 -1.47 27.21 -3.92
N ASP A 137 -0.60 28.10 -3.47
CA ASP A 137 0.40 28.77 -4.30
C ASP A 137 1.83 28.37 -3.86
N SER A 138 1.95 27.35 -3.00
CA SER A 138 3.21 26.90 -2.40
C SER A 138 3.39 25.40 -2.58
N LEU A 139 4.52 25.01 -3.17
CA LEU A 139 4.94 23.60 -3.25
C LEU A 139 5.07 22.97 -1.86
N VAL A 140 5.58 23.70 -0.85
CA VAL A 140 5.76 23.17 0.51
C VAL A 140 4.41 22.83 1.14
N ASP A 141 3.38 23.66 0.92
CA ASP A 141 2.02 23.40 1.41
C ASP A 141 1.40 22.18 0.70
N ASP A 142 1.71 21.91 -0.56
CA ASP A 142 1.30 20.68 -1.22
C ASP A 142 2.05 19.46 -0.68
N LEU A 143 3.33 19.60 -0.34
CA LEU A 143 4.13 18.49 0.19
C LEU A 143 3.76 18.12 1.63
N VAL A 144 3.42 19.10 2.51
CA VAL A 144 3.09 18.83 3.93
C VAL A 144 1.85 17.96 4.10
N ARG A 145 0.90 17.99 3.17
CA ARG A 145 -0.34 17.21 3.20
C ARG A 145 -0.22 15.82 2.60
N ARG A 146 0.96 15.44 2.11
CA ARG A 146 1.20 14.07 1.64
C ARG A 146 1.23 13.10 2.79
N ASP A 147 1.09 11.81 2.48
CA ASP A 147 0.97 10.75 3.49
C ASP A 147 2.22 10.62 4.38
N PHE A 148 3.41 10.49 3.76
CA PHE A 148 4.67 10.26 4.47
C PHE A 148 5.79 11.08 3.87
N THR A 149 6.81 11.41 4.70
CA THR A 149 7.96 12.21 4.29
C THR A 149 8.68 11.64 3.07
N VAL A 150 8.76 10.31 2.96
CA VAL A 150 9.37 9.60 1.82
C VAL A 150 8.65 9.85 0.48
N ASN A 151 7.40 10.34 0.51
CA ASN A 151 6.61 10.74 -0.65
C ASN A 151 6.41 12.27 -0.72
N ALA A 152 6.92 13.02 0.25
CA ALA A 152 6.82 14.47 0.36
C ALA A 152 8.08 15.18 -0.15
N MET A 153 8.65 14.63 -1.21
CA MET A 153 9.80 15.17 -1.95
C MET A 153 9.37 15.56 -3.35
N ALA A 154 10.01 16.57 -3.91
CA ALA A 154 9.74 17.07 -5.24
C ALA A 154 11.01 17.31 -6.04
N VAL A 155 10.92 17.20 -7.37
CA VAL A 155 11.98 17.55 -8.31
C VAL A 155 11.41 18.54 -9.32
N SER A 156 11.99 19.74 -9.40
CA SER A 156 11.61 20.73 -10.40
C SER A 156 11.83 20.16 -11.81
N LEU A 157 10.83 20.30 -12.68
CA LEU A 157 10.97 20.04 -14.11
C LEU A 157 11.38 21.29 -14.90
N GLY A 158 11.56 22.44 -14.20
CA GLY A 158 12.19 23.64 -14.73
C GLY A 158 13.68 23.44 -15.04
N PRO A 159 14.36 24.46 -15.62
CA PRO A 159 15.75 24.33 -16.08
C PRO A 159 16.77 23.96 -14.98
N ASP A 160 16.49 24.31 -13.73
CA ASP A 160 17.37 24.13 -12.58
C ASP A 160 17.36 22.71 -12.00
N ARG A 161 16.31 21.92 -12.27
CA ARG A 161 16.15 20.54 -11.77
C ARG A 161 16.37 20.41 -10.25
N THR A 162 15.93 21.39 -9.47
CA THR A 162 16.15 21.44 -8.03
C THR A 162 15.37 20.33 -7.31
N VAL A 163 16.01 19.65 -6.37
CA VAL A 163 15.34 18.70 -5.45
C VAL A 163 14.89 19.46 -4.20
N THR A 164 13.62 19.34 -3.86
CA THR A 164 12.99 19.94 -2.68
C THR A 164 12.59 18.84 -1.71
N ASP A 165 13.20 18.82 -0.51
CA ASP A 165 12.91 17.86 0.57
C ASP A 165 12.77 18.60 1.91
N PRO A 166 11.61 19.25 2.16
CA PRO A 166 11.44 20.08 3.34
C PRO A 166 11.25 19.31 4.64
N PHE A 167 10.93 18.01 4.53
CA PHE A 167 10.59 17.16 5.69
C PHE A 167 11.58 16.03 5.94
N GLY A 168 12.74 16.01 5.25
CA GLY A 168 13.79 15.03 5.43
C GLY A 168 13.39 13.62 4.93
N GLY A 169 12.60 13.56 3.86
CA GLY A 169 12.14 12.31 3.26
C GLY A 169 13.29 11.42 2.77
N LEU A 170 14.32 12.01 2.16
CA LEU A 170 15.51 11.31 1.72
C LEU A 170 16.25 10.65 2.91
N GLY A 171 16.45 11.43 3.98
CA GLY A 171 17.08 10.90 5.21
C GLY A 171 16.27 9.76 5.83
N GLY A 172 14.95 9.91 5.87
CA GLY A 172 14.03 8.87 6.32
C GLY A 172 14.11 7.60 5.46
N LEU A 173 14.14 7.77 4.15
CA LEU A 173 14.23 6.67 3.19
C LEU A 173 15.53 5.85 3.37
N LEU A 174 16.66 6.53 3.47
CA LEU A 174 17.98 5.90 3.68
C LEU A 174 18.09 5.22 5.06
N ALA A 175 17.49 5.83 6.09
CA ALA A 175 17.44 5.27 7.45
C ALA A 175 16.34 4.22 7.64
N ARG A 176 15.56 3.91 6.60
CA ARG A 176 14.42 2.99 6.65
C ARG A 176 13.35 3.38 7.68
N ARG A 177 13.11 4.69 7.85
CA ARG A 177 12.15 5.25 8.78
C ARG A 177 10.91 5.77 8.06
N LEU A 178 9.72 5.53 8.63
CA LEU A 178 8.44 6.01 8.11
C LEU A 178 7.87 7.07 9.04
N ARG A 179 7.75 8.32 8.55
CA ARG A 179 7.25 9.50 9.27
C ARG A 179 6.25 10.26 8.43
N THR A 180 5.35 10.96 9.07
CA THR A 180 4.46 11.94 8.43
C THR A 180 5.15 13.32 8.32
N PRO A 181 4.83 14.15 7.31
CA PRO A 181 5.37 15.51 7.20
C PRO A 181 4.94 16.43 8.36
N GLY A 182 3.71 16.25 8.86
CA GLY A 182 3.16 16.89 10.06
C GLY A 182 2.93 15.89 11.17
N SER A 183 1.99 16.16 12.10
CA SER A 183 1.60 15.18 13.12
C SER A 183 0.93 13.97 12.48
N ALA A 184 1.18 12.79 13.05
CA ALA A 184 0.57 11.57 12.56
C ALA A 184 -0.95 11.57 12.78
N GLU A 185 -1.40 12.14 13.90
CA GLU A 185 -2.81 12.27 14.25
C GLU A 185 -3.56 13.13 13.23
N ASP A 186 -3.04 14.30 12.88
CA ASP A 186 -3.66 15.16 11.87
C ASP A 186 -3.69 14.44 10.50
N SER A 187 -2.58 13.83 10.11
CA SER A 187 -2.47 13.09 8.85
C SER A 187 -3.51 11.96 8.75
N PHE A 188 -3.73 11.21 9.83
CA PHE A 188 -4.69 10.10 9.84
C PHE A 188 -6.14 10.55 10.02
N ALA A 189 -6.36 11.70 10.68
CA ALA A 189 -7.68 12.34 10.73
C ALA A 189 -8.14 12.81 9.34
N ASP A 190 -7.21 13.29 8.53
CA ASP A 190 -7.45 13.72 7.16
C ASP A 190 -7.85 12.54 6.24
N ASP A 191 -7.04 11.50 6.22
CA ASP A 191 -7.33 10.28 5.47
C ASP A 191 -6.87 9.04 6.27
N PRO A 192 -7.79 8.37 6.98
CA PRO A 192 -7.47 7.16 7.74
C PRO A 192 -6.84 6.03 6.89
N LEU A 193 -7.04 6.04 5.56
CA LEU A 193 -6.38 5.06 4.68
C LEU A 193 -4.85 5.12 4.75
N ARG A 194 -4.29 6.26 5.15
CA ARG A 194 -2.84 6.42 5.32
C ARG A 194 -2.26 5.42 6.33
N MET A 195 -3.05 4.96 7.31
CA MET A 195 -2.64 3.89 8.22
C MET A 195 -2.43 2.55 7.48
N LEU A 196 -3.29 2.19 6.53
CA LEU A 196 -3.08 1.00 5.68
C LEU A 196 -1.93 1.20 4.68
N ARG A 197 -1.73 2.43 4.21
CA ARG A 197 -0.57 2.77 3.37
C ARG A 197 0.73 2.64 4.17
N ALA A 198 0.76 2.98 5.48
CA ALA A 198 1.90 2.70 6.36
C ALA A 198 2.22 1.21 6.40
N VAL A 199 1.20 0.37 6.64
CA VAL A 199 1.33 -1.10 6.59
C VAL A 199 1.94 -1.55 5.25
N ARG A 200 1.44 -1.03 4.13
CA ARG A 200 1.99 -1.35 2.81
C ARG A 200 3.44 -0.92 2.65
N PHE A 201 3.83 0.26 3.11
CA PHE A 201 5.21 0.73 2.97
C PHE A 201 6.20 -0.05 3.84
N VAL A 202 5.76 -0.63 4.96
CA VAL A 202 6.57 -1.61 5.70
C VAL A 202 6.87 -2.82 4.80
N ALA A 203 5.89 -3.38 4.10
CA ALA A 203 6.10 -4.51 3.19
C ALA A 203 6.90 -4.13 1.93
N GLN A 204 6.56 -2.99 1.31
CA GLN A 204 7.07 -2.58 0.00
C GLN A 204 8.50 -2.04 0.07
N LEU A 205 8.81 -1.28 1.11
CA LEU A 205 10.05 -0.52 1.21
C LEU A 205 10.93 -0.97 2.39
N GLY A 206 10.45 -1.90 3.23
CA GLY A 206 11.15 -2.31 4.45
C GLY A 206 11.31 -1.16 5.45
N LEU A 207 10.35 -0.22 5.49
CA LEU A 207 10.40 0.92 6.40
C LEU A 207 9.85 0.54 7.78
N THR A 208 10.38 1.18 8.80
CA THR A 208 9.88 1.05 10.18
C THR A 208 9.17 2.34 10.57
N PRO A 209 7.88 2.30 10.94
CA PRO A 209 7.18 3.46 11.47
C PRO A 209 7.85 4.01 12.75
N ASP A 210 7.91 5.33 12.88
CA ASP A 210 8.36 5.98 14.10
C ASP A 210 7.31 5.79 15.22
N ASP A 211 7.69 5.99 16.47
CA ASP A 211 6.85 5.71 17.64
C ASP A 211 5.56 6.56 17.67
N ASP A 212 5.62 7.80 17.20
CA ASP A 212 4.46 8.69 17.04
C ASP A 212 3.48 8.15 16.00
N VAL A 213 3.98 7.66 14.87
CA VAL A 213 3.16 7.01 13.84
C VAL A 213 2.48 5.76 14.39
N LEU A 214 3.21 4.89 15.11
CA LEU A 214 2.66 3.68 15.75
C LEU A 214 1.60 4.02 16.79
N THR A 215 1.85 5.03 17.61
CA THR A 215 0.93 5.50 18.65
C THR A 215 -0.37 6.00 18.03
N ALA A 216 -0.27 6.86 17.00
CA ALA A 216 -1.43 7.39 16.29
C ALA A 216 -2.21 6.28 15.56
N MET A 217 -1.52 5.33 14.88
CA MET A 217 -2.17 4.18 14.22
C MET A 217 -3.01 3.38 15.22
N THR A 218 -2.47 3.12 16.40
CA THR A 218 -3.16 2.35 17.44
C THR A 218 -4.36 3.10 18.00
N ALA A 219 -4.17 4.39 18.32
CA ALA A 219 -5.22 5.22 18.90
C ALA A 219 -6.39 5.49 17.92
N MET A 220 -6.09 5.54 16.63
CA MET A 220 -7.04 5.95 15.57
C MET A 220 -7.48 4.78 14.68
N SER A 221 -7.14 3.54 15.02
CA SER A 221 -7.48 2.35 14.19
C SER A 221 -8.97 2.29 13.81
N GLY A 222 -9.86 2.69 14.72
CA GLY A 222 -11.30 2.73 14.50
C GLY A 222 -11.76 3.67 13.37
N GLU A 223 -10.96 4.70 13.04
CA GLU A 223 -11.28 5.65 11.97
C GLU A 223 -11.29 4.98 10.57
N LEU A 224 -10.67 3.80 10.42
CA LEU A 224 -10.75 3.01 9.19
C LEU A 224 -12.19 2.64 8.79
N ALA A 225 -13.12 2.61 9.73
CA ALA A 225 -14.53 2.37 9.43
C ALA A 225 -15.16 3.45 8.51
N ARG A 226 -14.51 4.61 8.36
CA ARG A 226 -14.94 5.69 7.44
C ARG A 226 -14.51 5.45 6.00
N ILE A 227 -13.54 4.55 5.78
CA ILE A 227 -12.95 4.29 4.45
C ILE A 227 -13.81 3.28 3.69
N THR A 228 -13.98 3.51 2.39
CA THR A 228 -14.74 2.58 1.55
C THR A 228 -14.03 1.23 1.41
N PRO A 229 -14.79 0.13 1.36
CA PRO A 229 -14.22 -1.22 1.25
C PRO A 229 -13.30 -1.39 0.03
N GLU A 230 -13.59 -0.71 -1.08
CA GLU A 230 -12.79 -0.76 -2.31
C GLU A 230 -11.37 -0.18 -2.08
N ARG A 231 -11.28 0.97 -1.37
CA ARG A 231 -9.97 1.56 -1.04
C ARG A 231 -9.17 0.66 -0.10
N VAL A 232 -9.84 0.06 0.89
CA VAL A 232 -9.23 -0.91 1.81
C VAL A 232 -8.73 -2.13 1.06
N GLN A 233 -9.55 -2.71 0.18
CA GLN A 233 -9.21 -3.87 -0.65
C GLN A 233 -7.96 -3.64 -1.48
N VAL A 234 -7.83 -2.46 -2.11
CA VAL A 234 -6.66 -2.11 -2.92
C VAL A 234 -5.38 -2.07 -2.08
N GLU A 235 -5.39 -1.43 -0.91
CA GLU A 235 -4.19 -1.36 -0.06
C GLU A 235 -3.83 -2.73 0.54
N LEU A 236 -4.81 -3.52 0.96
CA LEU A 236 -4.58 -4.88 1.46
C LEU A 236 -3.99 -5.78 0.37
N SER A 237 -4.53 -5.73 -0.84
CA SER A 237 -4.01 -6.49 -1.98
C SER A 237 -2.58 -6.08 -2.32
N LYS A 238 -2.31 -4.77 -2.41
CA LYS A 238 -0.95 -4.26 -2.66
C LYS A 238 0.03 -4.69 -1.57
N THR A 239 -0.40 -4.79 -0.32
CA THR A 239 0.42 -5.28 0.79
C THR A 239 0.75 -6.76 0.63
N LEU A 240 -0.26 -7.59 0.35
CA LEU A 240 -0.07 -9.03 0.17
C LEU A 240 0.78 -9.38 -1.04
N LEU A 241 0.74 -8.57 -2.08
CA LEU A 241 1.53 -8.78 -3.31
C LEU A 241 3.00 -8.37 -3.18
N GLN A 242 3.44 -7.86 -2.01
CA GLN A 242 4.85 -7.59 -1.77
C GLN A 242 5.65 -8.87 -1.49
N ASP A 243 6.96 -8.78 -1.63
CA ASP A 243 7.89 -9.89 -1.49
C ASP A 243 8.03 -10.44 -0.07
N ALA A 244 7.80 -9.61 0.95
CA ALA A 244 7.95 -9.95 2.36
C ALA A 244 6.86 -9.26 3.22
N PRO A 245 5.58 -9.66 3.11
CA PRO A 245 4.47 -8.97 3.77
C PRO A 245 4.36 -9.26 5.28
N ARG A 246 5.12 -10.20 5.85
CA ARG A 246 5.01 -10.65 7.24
C ARG A 246 5.05 -9.49 8.25
N ALA A 247 6.10 -8.67 8.23
CA ALA A 247 6.25 -7.56 9.18
C ALA A 247 5.11 -6.53 9.07
N ALA A 248 4.60 -6.30 7.86
CA ALA A 248 3.45 -5.45 7.61
C ALA A 248 2.15 -6.05 8.19
N LEU A 249 1.94 -7.35 8.06
CA LEU A 249 0.79 -8.04 8.65
C LEU A 249 0.88 -8.07 10.18
N GLU A 250 2.07 -8.22 10.74
CA GLU A 250 2.30 -8.12 12.19
C GLU A 250 1.96 -6.71 12.70
N LEU A 251 2.37 -5.66 11.97
CA LEU A 251 1.98 -4.28 12.26
C LEU A 251 0.46 -4.09 12.12
N PHE A 252 -0.16 -4.61 11.06
CA PHE A 252 -1.60 -4.51 10.79
C PHE A 252 -2.44 -5.08 11.93
N VAL A 253 -2.04 -6.25 12.45
CA VAL A 253 -2.72 -6.88 13.60
C VAL A 253 -2.31 -6.21 14.92
N GLY A 254 -1.03 -5.87 15.09
CA GLY A 254 -0.50 -5.28 16.32
C GLY A 254 -1.06 -3.88 16.63
N SER A 255 -1.38 -3.09 15.61
CA SER A 255 -1.96 -1.74 15.76
C SER A 255 -3.48 -1.73 15.89
N GLY A 256 -4.16 -2.89 15.83
CA GLY A 256 -5.63 -2.98 15.89
C GLY A 256 -6.34 -2.64 14.58
N LEU A 257 -5.64 -2.32 13.50
CA LEU A 257 -6.24 -2.05 12.19
C LEU A 257 -6.96 -3.28 11.63
N ALA A 258 -6.41 -4.47 11.89
CA ALA A 258 -7.01 -5.73 11.47
C ALA A 258 -8.37 -5.98 12.15
N ASP A 259 -8.57 -5.51 13.38
CA ASP A 259 -9.85 -5.69 14.10
C ASP A 259 -11.01 -5.00 13.38
N VAL A 260 -10.73 -3.92 12.65
CA VAL A 260 -11.71 -3.18 11.86
C VAL A 260 -11.90 -3.80 10.46
N VAL A 261 -10.81 -4.17 9.79
CA VAL A 261 -10.80 -4.56 8.38
C VAL A 261 -10.98 -6.06 8.19
N LEU A 262 -10.24 -6.87 8.96
CA LEU A 262 -10.14 -8.33 8.81
C LEU A 262 -10.08 -8.99 10.20
N PRO A 263 -11.12 -8.82 11.05
CA PRO A 263 -11.11 -9.30 12.44
C PRO A 263 -10.90 -10.81 12.55
N GLU A 264 -11.21 -11.57 11.51
CA GLU A 264 -10.95 -13.00 11.47
C GLU A 264 -9.45 -13.32 11.54
N LEU A 265 -8.58 -12.43 11.02
CA LEU A 265 -7.12 -12.60 11.12
C LEU A 265 -6.62 -12.32 12.54
N SER A 266 -7.11 -11.26 13.18
CA SER A 266 -6.79 -10.98 14.59
C SER A 266 -7.25 -12.09 15.52
N ALA A 267 -8.40 -12.71 15.24
CA ALA A 267 -8.94 -13.82 16.02
C ALA A 267 -8.06 -15.08 15.98
N LEU A 268 -7.13 -15.21 15.04
CA LEU A 268 -6.16 -16.31 14.99
C LEU A 268 -5.08 -16.22 16.08
N ARG A 269 -4.91 -15.07 16.76
CA ARG A 269 -4.09 -14.93 17.96
C ARG A 269 -4.78 -15.65 19.11
N MET A 270 -4.61 -16.94 19.16
CA MET A 270 -5.17 -17.79 20.21
C MET A 270 -4.10 -18.09 21.24
N GLU A 271 -4.44 -17.99 22.54
CA GLU A 271 -3.55 -18.41 23.61
C GLU A 271 -3.11 -19.86 23.41
N ILE A 272 -1.81 -20.08 23.50
CA ILE A 272 -1.21 -21.42 23.46
C ILE A 272 -1.62 -22.12 24.74
N ASP A 273 -2.28 -23.28 24.62
CA ASP A 273 -2.43 -24.18 25.76
C ASP A 273 -1.06 -24.80 26.07
N GLU A 274 -0.52 -24.51 27.25
CA GLU A 274 0.84 -24.88 27.69
C GLU A 274 1.16 -26.38 27.56
N HIS A 275 0.15 -27.23 27.39
CA HIS A 275 0.31 -28.69 27.35
C HIS A 275 0.29 -29.29 25.93
N HIS A 276 -0.05 -28.52 24.91
CA HIS A 276 -0.19 -29.06 23.57
C HIS A 276 0.52 -28.13 22.56
N GLN A 277 1.72 -28.37 22.25
CA GLN A 277 2.60 -27.88 21.16
C GLN A 277 1.91 -27.17 19.94
N HIS A 278 0.72 -26.61 20.10
CA HIS A 278 0.04 -25.82 19.08
C HIS A 278 0.68 -24.45 19.05
N LYS A 279 1.50 -24.24 18.05
CA LYS A 279 1.98 -22.92 17.66
C LYS A 279 0.77 -21.99 17.49
N ASP A 280 0.88 -20.76 17.93
CA ASP A 280 -0.08 -19.70 17.64
C ASP A 280 -0.55 -19.80 16.19
N VAL A 281 -1.86 -19.93 15.97
CA VAL A 281 -2.44 -20.15 14.64
C VAL A 281 -2.16 -18.98 13.72
N TYR A 282 -2.09 -17.76 14.28
CA TYR A 282 -1.71 -16.58 13.53
C TYR A 282 -0.27 -16.69 12.96
N SER A 283 0.69 -17.02 13.82
CA SER A 283 2.09 -17.23 13.41
C SER A 283 2.23 -18.37 12.39
N HIS A 284 1.40 -19.43 12.53
CA HIS A 284 1.33 -20.49 11.54
C HIS A 284 0.84 -19.97 10.18
N SER A 285 -0.24 -19.19 10.15
CA SER A 285 -0.80 -18.62 8.91
C SER A 285 0.20 -17.70 8.19
N LEU A 286 0.96 -16.91 8.94
CA LEU A 286 2.05 -16.10 8.37
C LEU A 286 3.17 -16.99 7.79
N THR A 287 3.51 -18.09 8.46
CA THR A 287 4.52 -19.02 7.95
C THR A 287 4.08 -19.72 6.67
N VAL A 288 2.81 -20.11 6.57
CA VAL A 288 2.23 -20.69 5.35
C VAL A 288 2.24 -19.67 4.21
N LEU A 289 1.96 -18.40 4.49
CA LEU A 289 2.07 -17.33 3.50
C LEU A 289 3.52 -17.15 3.00
N ASP A 290 4.50 -17.12 3.91
CA ASP A 290 5.92 -17.01 3.52
C ASP A 290 6.37 -18.19 2.65
N GLN A 291 5.92 -19.41 2.98
CA GLN A 291 6.20 -20.61 2.19
C GLN A 291 5.55 -20.55 0.82
N ALA A 292 4.30 -20.07 0.73
CA ALA A 292 3.60 -19.89 -0.55
C ALA A 292 4.36 -18.89 -1.44
N ILE A 293 4.81 -17.76 -0.90
CA ILE A 293 5.62 -16.77 -1.62
C ILE A 293 6.96 -17.37 -2.09
N ALA A 294 7.61 -18.17 -1.25
CA ALA A 294 8.86 -18.84 -1.61
C ALA A 294 8.67 -19.83 -2.77
N LEU A 295 7.57 -20.60 -2.77
CA LEU A 295 7.21 -21.52 -3.85
C LEU A 295 6.85 -20.81 -5.15
N GLU A 296 6.15 -19.66 -5.08
CA GLU A 296 5.90 -18.82 -6.25
C GLU A 296 7.23 -18.38 -6.90
N LYS A 297 8.16 -17.84 -6.08
CA LYS A 297 9.46 -17.37 -6.56
C LYS A 297 10.34 -18.50 -7.13
N ALA A 298 10.20 -19.71 -6.62
CA ALA A 298 10.89 -20.88 -7.13
C ALA A 298 10.30 -21.42 -8.45
N GLY A 299 9.24 -20.81 -8.98
CA GLY A 299 8.61 -21.22 -10.22
C GLY A 299 7.86 -22.55 -10.15
N VAL A 300 7.54 -23.03 -8.93
CA VAL A 300 6.83 -24.31 -8.74
C VAL A 300 5.44 -24.31 -9.40
N ARG A 301 4.93 -23.14 -9.74
CA ARG A 301 3.66 -22.92 -10.46
C ARG A 301 3.83 -22.69 -11.97
N ALA A 302 5.02 -22.75 -12.51
CA ALA A 302 5.24 -22.62 -13.94
C ALA A 302 4.67 -23.83 -14.69
N GLY A 303 3.35 -23.87 -14.80
CA GLY A 303 2.68 -24.54 -15.91
C GLY A 303 3.05 -23.81 -17.21
N GLU A 304 2.83 -24.45 -18.35
CA GLU A 304 3.24 -23.98 -19.68
C GLU A 304 2.79 -22.57 -20.07
N ASP A 305 1.92 -21.91 -19.27
CA ASP A 305 1.38 -20.57 -19.53
C ASP A 305 1.97 -19.45 -18.65
N GLY A 306 3.05 -19.72 -17.88
CA GLY A 306 3.75 -18.69 -17.11
C GLY A 306 2.82 -17.85 -16.26
N ALA A 307 2.18 -18.45 -15.24
CA ALA A 307 1.35 -17.67 -14.30
C ALA A 307 2.17 -16.52 -13.76
N GLU A 308 1.75 -15.29 -14.05
CA GLU A 308 2.43 -14.10 -13.58
C GLU A 308 2.42 -14.09 -12.05
N SER A 309 3.58 -14.19 -11.45
CA SER A 309 3.79 -13.97 -10.02
C SER A 309 3.82 -12.44 -9.78
N PRO A 310 3.23 -11.94 -8.69
CA PRO A 310 2.64 -12.64 -7.55
C PRO A 310 1.14 -12.96 -7.70
N ASP A 311 0.69 -14.09 -7.13
CA ASP A 311 -0.71 -14.56 -7.19
C ASP A 311 -1.49 -14.17 -5.93
N LEU A 312 -2.41 -13.23 -6.07
CA LEU A 312 -3.25 -12.74 -4.98
C LEU A 312 -4.15 -13.83 -4.38
N VAL A 313 -4.70 -14.72 -5.20
CA VAL A 313 -5.60 -15.81 -4.74
C VAL A 313 -4.83 -16.78 -3.86
N LEU A 314 -3.64 -17.20 -4.30
CA LEU A 314 -2.77 -18.07 -3.51
C LEU A 314 -2.41 -17.44 -2.16
N ARG A 315 -2.00 -16.16 -2.17
CA ARG A 315 -1.57 -15.46 -0.96
C ARG A 315 -2.71 -15.20 0.02
N LEU A 316 -3.89 -14.84 -0.48
CA LEU A 316 -5.10 -14.75 0.35
C LEU A 316 -5.49 -16.12 0.94
N ALA A 317 -5.45 -17.18 0.12
CA ALA A 317 -5.76 -18.52 0.60
C ALA A 317 -4.76 -18.99 1.66
N ALA A 318 -3.46 -18.77 1.46
CA ALA A 318 -2.42 -19.10 2.42
C ALA A 318 -2.59 -18.35 3.75
N LEU A 319 -2.94 -17.06 3.72
CA LEU A 319 -3.17 -16.26 4.93
C LEU A 319 -4.45 -16.68 5.66
N LEU A 320 -5.51 -17.05 4.93
CA LEU A 320 -6.87 -17.21 5.47
C LEU A 320 -7.31 -18.68 5.63
N HIS A 321 -6.45 -19.68 5.32
CA HIS A 321 -6.86 -21.09 5.34
C HIS A 321 -7.44 -21.54 6.67
N ASP A 322 -6.94 -21.02 7.77
CA ASP A 322 -7.25 -21.40 9.14
C ASP A 322 -8.24 -20.47 9.86
N ILE A 323 -8.82 -19.46 9.21
CA ILE A 323 -9.69 -18.46 9.87
C ILE A 323 -10.96 -19.06 10.50
N GLY A 324 -11.31 -20.30 10.18
CA GLY A 324 -12.40 -21.03 10.81
C GLY A 324 -12.08 -21.60 12.20
N LYS A 325 -10.80 -21.70 12.58
CA LYS A 325 -10.37 -22.32 13.84
C LYS A 325 -10.93 -21.63 15.09
N PRO A 326 -10.94 -20.31 15.23
CA PRO A 326 -11.50 -19.67 16.42
C PRO A 326 -12.97 -20.02 16.65
N ALA A 327 -13.78 -20.06 15.59
CA ALA A 327 -15.21 -20.35 15.66
C ALA A 327 -15.53 -21.85 15.90
N THR A 328 -14.58 -22.74 15.65
CA THR A 328 -14.77 -24.20 15.78
C THR A 328 -13.99 -24.80 16.94
N ARG A 329 -13.31 -23.96 17.74
CA ARG A 329 -12.52 -24.40 18.90
C ARG A 329 -13.40 -25.13 19.89
N ARG A 330 -13.00 -26.33 20.27
CA ARG A 330 -13.61 -27.14 21.31
C ARG A 330 -12.56 -27.68 22.29
N HIS A 331 -12.88 -27.63 23.56
CA HIS A 331 -12.07 -28.25 24.62
C HIS A 331 -12.53 -29.70 24.77
N GLU A 332 -11.65 -30.62 24.46
CA GLU A 332 -11.88 -32.05 24.58
C GLU A 332 -11.42 -32.58 25.94
N PRO A 333 -11.88 -33.77 26.35
CA PRO A 333 -11.38 -34.40 27.56
C PRO A 333 -9.85 -34.53 27.58
N ARG A 334 -9.25 -34.39 28.77
CA ARG A 334 -7.80 -34.43 29.02
C ARG A 334 -7.04 -33.20 28.47
N GLY A 335 -7.71 -32.05 28.34
CA GLY A 335 -7.07 -30.79 27.95
C GLY A 335 -6.73 -30.68 26.47
N ARG A 336 -7.20 -31.58 25.62
CA ARG A 336 -7.00 -31.49 24.16
C ARG A 336 -7.91 -30.41 23.54
N VAL A 337 -7.43 -29.73 22.49
CA VAL A 337 -8.23 -28.79 21.75
C VAL A 337 -8.45 -29.34 20.32
N SER A 338 -9.67 -29.28 19.81
CA SER A 338 -10.03 -29.69 18.47
C SER A 338 -10.65 -28.54 17.69
N PHE A 339 -10.57 -28.62 16.35
CA PHE A 339 -11.08 -27.61 15.42
C PHE A 339 -11.86 -28.29 14.27
N HIS A 340 -12.77 -29.19 14.63
CA HIS A 340 -13.52 -29.96 13.61
C HIS A 340 -14.29 -29.07 12.66
N HIS A 341 -14.17 -29.33 11.36
CA HIS A 341 -14.84 -28.63 10.27
C HIS A 341 -14.46 -27.14 10.13
N HIS A 342 -13.26 -26.75 10.59
CA HIS A 342 -12.81 -25.36 10.42
C HIS A 342 -12.62 -24.96 8.97
N GLU A 343 -12.36 -25.92 8.06
CA GLU A 343 -12.29 -25.70 6.61
C GLU A 343 -13.65 -25.28 6.03
N VAL A 344 -14.75 -25.85 6.53
CA VAL A 344 -16.12 -25.50 6.10
C VAL A 344 -16.51 -24.12 6.62
N VAL A 345 -16.25 -23.86 7.91
CA VAL A 345 -16.53 -22.57 8.55
C VAL A 345 -15.64 -21.49 7.95
N GLY A 346 -14.35 -21.78 7.77
CA GLY A 346 -13.37 -20.89 7.14
C GLY A 346 -13.78 -20.44 5.75
N ALA A 347 -14.20 -21.37 4.87
CA ALA A 347 -14.68 -21.03 3.55
C ALA A 347 -15.91 -20.10 3.55
N LYS A 348 -16.83 -20.26 4.54
CA LYS A 348 -17.97 -19.34 4.71
C LYS A 348 -17.51 -17.95 5.17
N LEU A 349 -16.56 -17.87 6.09
CA LEU A 349 -15.98 -16.61 6.59
C LEU A 349 -15.24 -15.89 5.48
N VAL A 350 -14.43 -16.60 4.67
CA VAL A 350 -13.76 -16.04 3.48
C VAL A 350 -14.77 -15.37 2.55
N ARG A 351 -15.83 -16.11 2.13
CA ARG A 351 -16.87 -15.52 1.25
C ARG A 351 -17.48 -14.27 1.85
N LYS A 352 -17.89 -14.34 3.13
CA LYS A 352 -18.48 -13.19 3.82
C LYS A 352 -17.54 -11.99 3.83
N ARG A 353 -16.29 -12.20 4.25
CA ARG A 353 -15.31 -11.12 4.43
C ARG A 353 -14.85 -10.52 3.11
N LEU A 354 -14.41 -11.34 2.16
CA LEU A 354 -13.91 -10.84 0.89
C LEU A 354 -15.01 -10.18 0.04
N THR A 355 -16.27 -10.66 0.13
CA THR A 355 -17.41 -9.96 -0.48
C THR A 355 -17.65 -8.60 0.17
N ALA A 356 -17.58 -8.51 1.50
CA ALA A 356 -17.71 -7.24 2.21
C ALA A 356 -16.61 -6.25 1.85
N LEU A 357 -15.38 -6.74 1.59
CA LEU A 357 -14.24 -5.96 1.12
C LEU A 357 -14.26 -5.71 -0.40
N ARG A 358 -15.33 -6.11 -1.10
CA ARG A 358 -15.51 -5.86 -2.54
C ARG A 358 -14.47 -6.53 -3.45
N TYR A 359 -13.92 -7.67 -3.04
CA TYR A 359 -13.13 -8.47 -3.98
C TYR A 359 -14.00 -9.02 -5.14
N PRO A 360 -13.42 -9.20 -6.34
CA PRO A 360 -14.09 -9.83 -7.46
C PRO A 360 -14.63 -11.23 -7.10
N LYS A 361 -15.78 -11.60 -7.66
CA LYS A 361 -16.47 -12.86 -7.31
C LYS A 361 -15.63 -14.11 -7.57
N ASP A 362 -14.88 -14.12 -8.66
CA ASP A 362 -13.95 -15.19 -9.01
C ASP A 362 -12.84 -15.35 -7.98
N VAL A 363 -12.24 -14.25 -7.50
CA VAL A 363 -11.25 -14.26 -6.40
C VAL A 363 -11.88 -14.81 -5.12
N VAL A 364 -13.08 -14.33 -4.75
CA VAL A 364 -13.79 -14.80 -3.55
C VAL A 364 -14.03 -16.30 -3.57
N GLU A 365 -14.53 -16.83 -4.69
CA GLU A 365 -14.83 -18.26 -4.80
C GLU A 365 -13.55 -19.13 -4.90
N ALA A 366 -12.51 -18.64 -5.56
CA ALA A 366 -11.23 -19.35 -5.63
C ALA A 366 -10.58 -19.47 -4.24
N VAL A 367 -10.48 -18.36 -3.49
CA VAL A 367 -9.92 -18.37 -2.13
C VAL A 367 -10.75 -19.24 -1.19
N ALA A 368 -12.08 -19.14 -1.24
CA ALA A 368 -12.97 -19.97 -0.42
C ALA A 368 -12.85 -21.46 -0.74
N ARG A 369 -12.67 -21.81 -2.00
CA ARG A 369 -12.45 -23.19 -2.47
C ARG A 369 -11.12 -23.74 -1.95
N LEU A 370 -10.03 -22.99 -2.07
CA LEU A 370 -8.74 -23.39 -1.52
C LEU A 370 -8.78 -23.55 0.00
N THR A 371 -9.42 -22.62 0.71
CA THR A 371 -9.65 -22.72 2.16
C THR A 371 -10.45 -23.99 2.51
N PHE A 372 -11.46 -24.36 1.74
CA PHE A 372 -12.24 -25.57 1.98
C PHE A 372 -11.43 -26.85 1.74
N LEU A 373 -10.51 -26.83 0.77
CA LEU A 373 -9.77 -28.01 0.34
C LEU A 373 -8.46 -28.24 1.11
N HIS A 374 -7.97 -27.27 1.90
CA HIS A 374 -6.62 -27.33 2.47
C HIS A 374 -6.36 -28.57 3.35
N LEU A 375 -7.37 -29.09 4.04
CA LEU A 375 -7.23 -30.33 4.82
C LEU A 375 -7.23 -31.61 4.00
N ARG A 376 -7.69 -31.55 2.76
CA ARG A 376 -7.76 -32.75 1.93
C ARG A 376 -6.39 -33.26 1.47
N PHE A 377 -5.33 -32.47 1.70
CA PHE A 377 -3.94 -32.83 1.41
C PHE A 377 -3.23 -33.61 2.54
N HIS A 378 -3.88 -33.76 3.71
CA HIS A 378 -3.31 -34.55 4.78
C HIS A 378 -3.10 -36.01 4.34
N GLY A 379 -1.88 -36.53 4.51
CA GLY A 379 -1.49 -37.87 4.09
C GLY A 379 -0.86 -37.96 2.69
N TYR A 380 -0.82 -36.87 1.91
CA TYR A 380 -0.08 -36.87 0.65
C TYR A 380 1.42 -37.03 0.91
N GLY A 381 2.02 -38.05 0.31
CA GLY A 381 3.44 -38.38 0.52
C GLY A 381 3.70 -39.45 1.58
N THR A 382 2.71 -39.89 2.35
CA THR A 382 2.82 -41.02 3.29
C THR A 382 2.39 -42.38 2.69
N GLY A 383 2.05 -42.44 1.40
CA GLY A 383 1.60 -43.62 0.70
C GLY A 383 0.11 -43.92 0.81
N GLU A 384 -0.67 -43.11 1.46
CA GLU A 384 -2.11 -43.30 1.68
C GLU A 384 -3.00 -42.79 0.51
N TRP A 385 -2.42 -42.02 -0.44
CA TRP A 385 -3.15 -41.44 -1.54
C TRP A 385 -3.16 -42.37 -2.79
N THR A 386 -4.37 -42.74 -3.22
CA THR A 386 -4.54 -43.43 -4.49
C THR A 386 -4.63 -42.44 -5.65
N ASP A 387 -4.29 -42.89 -6.87
CA ASP A 387 -4.44 -42.08 -8.07
C ASP A 387 -5.84 -41.49 -8.25
N SER A 388 -6.87 -42.21 -7.80
CA SER A 388 -8.25 -41.73 -7.86
C SER A 388 -8.52 -40.61 -6.85
N ALA A 389 -7.84 -40.61 -5.71
CA ALA A 389 -7.91 -39.52 -4.72
C ALA A 389 -7.21 -38.25 -5.24
N VAL A 390 -6.04 -38.44 -5.87
CA VAL A 390 -5.29 -37.29 -6.49
C VAL A 390 -6.15 -36.71 -7.62
N ARG A 391 -6.71 -37.53 -8.53
CA ARG A 391 -7.57 -37.03 -9.62
C ARG A 391 -8.79 -36.27 -9.11
N ARG A 392 -9.47 -36.78 -8.06
CA ARG A 392 -10.61 -36.09 -7.45
C ARG A 392 -10.18 -34.76 -6.85
N TYR A 393 -9.04 -34.73 -6.14
CA TYR A 393 -8.53 -33.47 -5.57
C TYR A 393 -8.26 -32.43 -6.67
N VAL A 394 -7.55 -32.81 -7.72
CA VAL A 394 -7.26 -31.91 -8.86
C VAL A 394 -8.56 -31.43 -9.52
N THR A 395 -9.54 -32.31 -9.73
CA THR A 395 -10.87 -31.94 -10.27
C THR A 395 -11.62 -31.00 -9.33
N ASP A 396 -11.55 -31.23 -8.02
CA ASP A 396 -12.18 -30.38 -7.02
C ASP A 396 -11.44 -29.04 -6.85
N ALA A 397 -10.15 -28.98 -7.12
CA ALA A 397 -9.35 -27.77 -7.03
C ALA A 397 -9.51 -26.86 -8.26
N GLY A 398 -9.75 -27.38 -9.41
CA GLY A 398 -10.01 -26.67 -10.68
C GLY A 398 -8.81 -26.56 -11.57
#